data_f0b28f8b783fe36ee0430051b9d643c2
#
_entry.id   f0b28f8b783fe36ee0430051b9d643c2
#
_cell.length_a   1.000
_cell.length_b   1.000
_cell.length_c   1.000
_cell.angle_alpha   90.00
_cell.angle_beta   90.00
_cell.angle_gamma   90.00
#
_symmetry.space_group_name_H-M   'P 1'
#
loop_
_entity.id
_entity.type
_entity.pdbx_description
1 polymer ?
#
loop_
_entity_poly.entity_id
_entity_poly.type
_entity_poly.pdbx_seq_one_letter_code
_entity_poly.pdbx_strand_id
1 'polypeptide(L)'
;MNTDQEIQPVLRDLFRSQRYAVLATDDQGQPFASLMAFAATEDLRQIVILTERNRRKFANLKANRRVALLIDDRENKGSDTQDSVAVTAIGEAEEAGSGAGVALLDLFIARHPYLAAFAAAPSCAIVTVKISSYLLVSRFEQVLEWRIGP
;
A
#
# COMPACT_ATOMS: atom_id res chain seq x y z
N MET A 1 -19.22 18.95 -0.13
CA MET A 1 -18.45 17.78 -0.55
C MET A 1 -18.14 16.96 0.69
N ASN A 2 -18.39 15.66 0.66
CA ASN A 2 -18.10 14.82 1.82
C ASN A 2 -16.62 14.39 1.81
N THR A 3 -16.17 13.84 2.93
CA THR A 3 -14.77 13.42 3.11
C THR A 3 -14.32 12.45 2.02
N ASP A 4 -15.17 11.53 1.62
CA ASP A 4 -14.84 10.53 0.60
C ASP A 4 -14.58 11.19 -0.76
N GLN A 5 -15.35 12.21 -1.10
CA GLN A 5 -15.17 12.95 -2.35
C GLN A 5 -13.92 13.83 -2.33
N GLU A 6 -13.53 14.31 -1.16
CA GLU A 6 -12.32 15.13 -1.00
C GLU A 6 -11.05 14.29 -1.04
N ILE A 7 -11.06 13.12 -0.39
CA ILE A 7 -9.86 12.31 -0.20
C ILE A 7 -9.48 11.52 -1.46
N GLN A 8 -10.47 11.00 -2.21
CA GLN A 8 -10.19 10.09 -3.32
C GLN A 8 -9.30 10.69 -4.41
N PRO A 9 -9.54 11.93 -4.89
CA PRO A 9 -8.64 12.51 -5.88
C PRO A 9 -7.21 12.66 -5.39
N VAL A 10 -7.03 13.02 -4.13
CA VAL A 10 -5.71 13.17 -3.51
C VAL A 10 -4.99 11.83 -3.45
N LEU A 11 -5.69 10.77 -3.06
CA LEU A 11 -5.13 9.41 -3.04
C LEU A 11 -4.72 8.95 -4.43
N ARG A 12 -5.54 9.19 -5.44
CA ARG A 12 -5.23 8.79 -6.82
C ARG A 12 -3.99 9.49 -7.34
N ASP A 13 -3.89 10.80 -7.10
CA ASP A 13 -2.71 11.56 -7.50
C ASP A 13 -1.45 11.08 -6.78
N LEU A 14 -1.55 10.85 -5.48
CA LEU A 14 -0.43 10.36 -4.69
C LEU A 14 0.02 8.98 -5.18
N PHE A 15 -0.90 8.06 -5.41
CA PHE A 15 -0.56 6.70 -5.82
C PHE A 15 -0.04 6.62 -7.26
N ARG A 16 -0.41 7.58 -8.12
CA ARG A 16 0.16 7.68 -9.46
C ARG A 16 1.59 8.22 -9.43
N SER A 17 1.88 9.16 -8.54
CA SER A 17 3.18 9.83 -8.47
C SER A 17 4.22 9.04 -7.68
N GLN A 18 3.79 8.20 -6.74
CA GLN A 18 4.70 7.48 -5.84
C GLN A 18 4.81 6.00 -6.22
N ARG A 19 6.02 5.46 -6.14
CA ARG A 19 6.32 4.07 -6.50
C ARG A 19 6.42 3.16 -5.30
N TYR A 20 6.75 3.72 -4.12
CA TYR A 20 7.10 2.94 -2.93
C TYR A 20 6.20 3.29 -1.77
N ALA A 21 5.97 2.30 -0.94
CA ALA A 21 5.26 2.42 0.32
C ALA A 21 6.08 1.78 1.42
N VAL A 22 5.90 2.23 2.64
CA VAL A 22 6.41 1.51 3.81
C VAL A 22 5.32 0.58 4.30
N LEU A 23 5.61 -0.73 4.30
CA LEU A 23 4.71 -1.75 4.82
C LEU A 23 5.04 -2.00 6.29
N ALA A 24 4.07 -1.80 7.16
CA ALA A 24 4.18 -2.11 8.57
C ALA A 24 3.47 -3.42 8.87
N THR A 25 4.19 -4.36 9.47
CA THR A 25 3.67 -5.66 9.90
C THR A 25 3.96 -5.89 11.37
N ASP A 26 3.31 -6.88 11.95
CA ASP A 26 3.52 -7.25 13.34
C ASP A 26 4.30 -8.56 13.42
N ASP A 27 5.38 -8.54 14.21
CA ASP A 27 6.19 -9.71 14.50
C ASP A 27 6.06 -10.02 16.00
N GLN A 28 5.02 -10.77 16.36
CA GLN A 28 4.74 -11.18 17.75
C GLN A 28 4.68 -9.97 18.71
N GLY A 29 4.02 -8.90 18.27
CA GLY A 29 3.90 -7.67 19.04
C GLY A 29 4.98 -6.63 18.76
N GLN A 30 6.03 -7.00 17.99
CA GLN A 30 7.06 -6.06 17.57
C GLN A 30 6.69 -5.48 16.19
N PRO A 31 6.47 -4.16 16.08
CA PRO A 31 6.27 -3.56 14.75
C PRO A 31 7.50 -3.71 13.87
N PHE A 32 7.28 -4.01 12.61
CA PHE A 32 8.33 -4.22 11.63
C PHE A 32 7.98 -3.46 10.34
N ALA A 33 8.91 -2.71 9.79
CA ALA A 33 8.69 -1.85 8.62
C ALA A 33 9.59 -2.26 7.45
N SER A 34 9.02 -2.25 6.25
CA SER A 34 9.74 -2.60 5.01
C SER A 34 9.38 -1.63 3.90
N LEU A 35 10.36 -1.27 3.07
CA LEU A 35 10.11 -0.46 1.88
C LEU A 35 9.72 -1.37 0.71
N MET A 36 8.56 -1.09 0.09
CA MET A 36 7.96 -1.95 -0.92
C MET A 36 7.50 -1.14 -2.12
N ALA A 37 7.68 -1.68 -3.33
CA ALA A 37 6.92 -1.22 -4.48
C ALA A 37 5.45 -1.64 -4.33
N PHE A 38 4.53 -0.82 -4.80
CA PHE A 38 3.10 -1.09 -4.66
C PHE A 38 2.32 -0.65 -5.90
N ALA A 39 1.12 -1.17 -6.03
CA ALA A 39 0.12 -0.68 -6.97
C ALA A 39 -1.25 -0.70 -6.30
N ALA A 40 -2.08 0.29 -6.59
CA ALA A 40 -3.44 0.37 -6.05
C ALA A 40 -4.47 0.11 -7.14
N THR A 41 -5.58 -0.53 -6.78
CA THR A 41 -6.70 -0.70 -7.70
C THR A 41 -7.40 0.64 -7.93
N GLU A 42 -8.10 0.75 -9.07
CA GLU A 42 -8.81 1.98 -9.45
C GLU A 42 -9.82 2.43 -8.39
N ASP A 43 -10.49 1.47 -7.75
CA ASP A 43 -11.47 1.74 -6.71
C ASP A 43 -10.84 2.04 -5.35
N LEU A 44 -9.51 1.99 -5.24
CA LEU A 44 -8.74 2.23 -4.02
C LEU A 44 -9.02 1.23 -2.89
N ARG A 45 -9.67 0.11 -3.19
CA ARG A 45 -10.04 -0.88 -2.17
C ARG A 45 -8.94 -1.89 -1.90
N GLN A 46 -7.97 -2.02 -2.82
CA GLN A 46 -6.88 -2.97 -2.67
C GLN A 46 -5.55 -2.35 -3.06
N ILE A 47 -4.51 -2.71 -2.33
CA ILE A 47 -3.12 -2.41 -2.66
C ILE A 47 -2.40 -3.73 -2.86
N VAL A 48 -1.63 -3.83 -3.94
CA VAL A 48 -0.89 -5.03 -4.32
C VAL A 48 0.59 -4.82 -4.06
N ILE A 49 1.22 -5.79 -3.44
CA ILE A 49 2.67 -5.85 -3.22
C ILE A 49 3.17 -7.24 -3.58
N LEU A 50 4.47 -7.34 -3.86
CA LEU A 50 5.13 -8.62 -4.12
C LEU A 50 6.19 -8.86 -3.05
N THR A 51 6.31 -10.09 -2.59
CA THR A 51 7.36 -10.48 -1.65
C THR A 51 7.78 -11.92 -1.88
N GLU A 52 9.04 -12.22 -1.62
CA GLU A 52 9.48 -13.61 -1.57
C GLU A 52 8.92 -14.29 -0.32
N ARG A 53 8.51 -15.56 -0.46
CA ARG A 53 7.89 -16.31 0.65
C ARG A 53 8.85 -16.59 1.80
N ASN A 54 10.16 -16.49 1.56
CA ASN A 54 11.16 -16.71 2.60
C ASN A 54 11.56 -15.45 3.37
N ARG A 55 10.88 -14.33 3.12
CA ARG A 55 11.16 -13.07 3.81
C ARG A 55 10.37 -12.95 5.12
N ARG A 56 10.97 -12.22 6.06
CA ARG A 56 10.37 -11.98 7.38
C ARG A 56 9.00 -11.31 7.28
N LYS A 57 8.88 -10.31 6.40
CA LYS A 57 7.59 -9.61 6.23
C LYS A 57 6.48 -10.54 5.75
N PHE A 58 6.80 -11.55 4.92
CA PHE A 58 5.79 -12.53 4.50
C PHE A 58 5.36 -13.41 5.68
N ALA A 59 6.31 -13.90 6.47
CA ALA A 59 5.99 -14.66 7.68
C ALA A 59 5.14 -13.82 8.64
N ASN A 60 5.47 -12.55 8.81
CA ASN A 60 4.72 -11.64 9.68
C ASN A 60 3.26 -11.51 9.24
N LEU A 61 3.03 -11.22 7.95
CA LEU A 61 1.65 -11.03 7.46
C LEU A 61 0.83 -12.32 7.42
N LYS A 62 1.50 -13.49 7.33
CA LYS A 62 0.80 -14.79 7.43
C LYS A 62 0.35 -15.05 8.86
N ALA A 63 1.17 -14.68 9.83
CA ALA A 63 0.86 -14.87 11.25
C ALA A 63 -0.15 -13.83 11.75
N ASN A 64 -0.04 -12.59 11.28
CA ASN A 64 -0.99 -11.52 11.60
C ASN A 64 -1.28 -10.72 10.33
N ARG A 65 -2.51 -10.86 9.84
CA ARG A 65 -2.93 -10.25 8.57
C ARG A 65 -3.10 -8.73 8.65
N ARG A 66 -3.19 -8.17 9.82
CA ARG A 66 -3.38 -6.72 10.01
C ARG A 66 -2.09 -6.00 9.67
N VAL A 67 -2.18 -5.08 8.71
CA VAL A 67 -1.03 -4.33 8.21
C VAL A 67 -1.41 -2.87 8.00
N ALA A 68 -0.39 -2.03 7.84
CA ALA A 68 -0.55 -0.65 7.41
C ALA A 68 0.49 -0.34 6.35
N LEU A 69 0.14 0.57 5.43
CA LEU A 69 1.06 1.08 4.43
C LEU A 69 1.11 2.60 4.55
N LEU A 70 2.31 3.14 4.61
CA LEU A 70 2.54 4.58 4.58
C LEU A 70 3.03 4.98 3.20
N ILE A 71 2.34 5.92 2.56
CA ILE A 71 2.70 6.44 1.24
C ILE A 71 2.70 7.96 1.34
N ASP A 72 3.78 8.58 0.89
CA ASP A 72 3.92 10.03 0.98
C ASP A 72 4.71 10.57 -0.22
N ASP A 73 4.61 11.89 -0.42
CA ASP A 73 5.28 12.58 -1.53
C ASP A 73 6.39 13.53 -1.06
N ARG A 74 6.96 13.26 0.12
CA ARG A 74 8.07 14.07 0.64
C ARG A 74 9.23 14.14 -0.35
N GLU A 75 9.93 15.28 -0.35
CA GLU A 75 11.10 15.52 -1.19
C GLU A 75 12.38 15.65 -0.37
N ASN A 76 12.31 15.35 0.92
CA ASN A 76 13.43 15.45 1.88
C ASN A 76 13.93 16.88 2.04
N LYS A 77 13.01 17.81 2.24
CA LYS A 77 13.31 19.22 2.49
C LYS A 77 12.46 19.76 3.63
N GLY A 78 12.89 20.88 4.22
CA GLY A 78 12.22 21.46 5.39
C GLY A 78 10.76 21.80 5.15
N SER A 79 10.38 22.20 3.94
CA SER A 79 8.99 22.53 3.61
C SER A 79 8.07 21.32 3.52
N ASP A 80 8.58 20.09 3.57
CA ASP A 80 7.77 18.88 3.53
C ASP A 80 6.71 18.85 4.63
N THR A 81 7.01 19.42 5.80
CA THR A 81 6.05 19.46 6.90
C THR A 81 4.80 20.25 6.59
N GLN A 82 4.86 21.17 5.62
CA GLN A 82 3.74 22.02 5.20
C GLN A 82 3.17 21.59 3.84
N ASP A 83 4.04 21.14 2.92
CA ASP A 83 3.68 20.95 1.52
C ASP A 83 3.43 19.48 1.16
N SER A 84 4.00 18.54 1.92
CA SER A 84 3.85 17.13 1.59
C SER A 84 2.52 16.56 2.07
N VAL A 85 2.15 15.46 1.44
CA VAL A 85 0.94 14.69 1.75
C VAL A 85 1.40 13.30 2.17
N ALA A 86 0.82 12.77 3.25
CA ALA A 86 1.09 11.42 3.70
C ALA A 86 -0.22 10.69 4.00
N VAL A 87 -0.31 9.43 3.57
CA VAL A 87 -1.48 8.62 3.86
C VAL A 87 -1.06 7.32 4.53
N THR A 88 -1.81 6.93 5.55
CA THR A 88 -1.73 5.60 6.13
C THR A 88 -2.93 4.80 5.63
N ALA A 89 -2.65 3.71 4.91
CA ALA A 89 -3.67 2.76 4.47
C ALA A 89 -3.70 1.61 5.48
N ILE A 90 -4.85 1.32 6.03
CA ILE A 90 -5.02 0.27 7.03
C ILE A 90 -5.87 -0.84 6.42
N GLY A 91 -5.42 -2.08 6.59
CA GLY A 91 -6.15 -3.20 6.03
C GLY A 91 -5.62 -4.54 6.47
N GLU A 92 -6.06 -5.57 5.76
CA GLU A 92 -5.64 -6.95 5.99
C GLU A 92 -5.00 -7.52 4.74
N ALA A 93 -3.85 -8.15 4.93
CA ALA A 93 -3.06 -8.75 3.86
C ALA A 93 -3.39 -10.23 3.70
N GLU A 94 -3.45 -10.67 2.44
CA GLU A 94 -3.57 -12.10 2.13
C GLU A 94 -2.86 -12.38 0.81
N GLU A 95 -2.40 -13.60 0.64
CA GLU A 95 -1.85 -14.03 -0.64
C GLU A 95 -3.00 -14.15 -1.63
N ALA A 96 -2.86 -13.53 -2.81
CA ALA A 96 -3.92 -13.55 -3.83
C ALA A 96 -4.05 -14.95 -4.43
N GLY A 97 -5.29 -15.38 -4.62
CA GLY A 97 -5.59 -16.64 -5.28
C GLY A 97 -5.28 -16.60 -6.77
N SER A 98 -5.22 -17.78 -7.40
CA SER A 98 -4.79 -17.93 -8.79
C SER A 98 -5.65 -17.17 -9.79
N GLY A 99 -6.94 -16.98 -9.54
CA GLY A 99 -7.84 -16.23 -10.42
C GLY A 99 -7.64 -14.72 -10.30
N ALA A 100 -7.86 -14.19 -9.11
CA ALA A 100 -7.72 -12.76 -8.82
C ALA A 100 -6.26 -12.30 -8.94
N GLY A 101 -5.31 -13.19 -8.64
CA GLY A 101 -3.89 -12.88 -8.68
C GLY A 101 -3.39 -12.47 -10.05
N VAL A 102 -3.97 -12.99 -11.14
CA VAL A 102 -3.55 -12.63 -12.51
C VAL A 102 -3.81 -11.16 -12.77
N ALA A 103 -5.02 -10.67 -12.50
CA ALA A 103 -5.37 -9.26 -12.73
C ALA A 103 -4.56 -8.32 -11.83
N LEU A 104 -4.33 -8.71 -10.59
CA LEU A 104 -3.55 -7.91 -9.65
C LEU A 104 -2.07 -7.87 -10.05
N LEU A 105 -1.53 -8.99 -10.54
CA LEU A 105 -0.17 -9.04 -11.05
C LEU A 105 0.00 -8.16 -12.28
N ASP A 106 -0.95 -8.21 -13.21
CA ASP A 106 -0.92 -7.36 -14.41
C ASP A 106 -0.93 -5.88 -14.03
N LEU A 107 -1.76 -5.49 -13.07
CA LEU A 107 -1.80 -4.13 -12.54
C LEU A 107 -0.45 -3.72 -11.97
N PHE A 108 0.17 -4.60 -11.18
CA PHE A 108 1.47 -4.34 -10.56
C PHE A 108 2.57 -4.18 -11.61
N ILE A 109 2.64 -5.10 -12.58
CA ILE A 109 3.67 -5.10 -13.63
C ILE A 109 3.52 -3.89 -14.55
N ALA A 110 2.29 -3.48 -14.87
CA ALA A 110 2.06 -2.28 -15.67
C ALA A 110 2.67 -1.05 -15.00
N ARG A 111 2.66 -1.02 -13.69
CA ARG A 111 3.23 0.06 -12.88
C ARG A 111 4.73 -0.09 -12.70
N HIS A 112 5.23 -1.33 -12.59
CA HIS A 112 6.63 -1.66 -12.28
C HIS A 112 7.17 -2.70 -13.27
N PRO A 113 7.31 -2.36 -14.56
CA PRO A 113 7.73 -3.34 -15.57
C PRO A 113 9.13 -3.91 -15.31
N TYR A 114 10.00 -3.16 -14.62
CA TYR A 114 11.34 -3.60 -14.25
C TYR A 114 11.33 -4.73 -13.20
N LEU A 115 10.19 -5.02 -12.57
CA LEU A 115 10.05 -6.10 -11.61
C LEU A 115 9.40 -7.37 -12.21
N ALA A 116 9.23 -7.42 -13.52
CA ALA A 116 8.57 -8.56 -14.16
C ALA A 116 9.28 -9.89 -13.90
N ALA A 117 10.62 -9.90 -13.95
CA ALA A 117 11.39 -11.11 -13.68
C ALA A 117 11.26 -11.56 -12.22
N PHE A 118 11.29 -10.62 -11.29
CA PHE A 118 11.07 -10.90 -9.88
C PHE A 118 9.68 -11.50 -9.64
N ALA A 119 8.66 -10.93 -10.28
CA ALA A 119 7.28 -11.40 -10.17
C ALA A 119 7.08 -12.81 -10.71
N ALA A 120 7.86 -13.20 -11.72
CA ALA A 120 7.78 -14.52 -12.36
C ALA A 120 8.48 -15.62 -11.55
N ALA A 121 9.30 -15.26 -10.55
CA ALA A 121 10.00 -16.25 -9.75
C ALA A 121 9.03 -17.11 -8.95
N PRO A 122 9.23 -18.47 -8.89
CA PRO A 122 8.30 -19.34 -8.15
C PRO A 122 8.19 -19.01 -6.66
N SER A 123 9.23 -18.40 -6.08
CA SER A 123 9.25 -18.01 -4.67
C SER A 123 8.48 -16.70 -4.41
N CYS A 124 8.09 -15.97 -5.45
CA CYS A 124 7.39 -14.71 -5.30
C CYS A 124 5.92 -14.92 -4.99
N ALA A 125 5.43 -14.28 -3.95
CA ALA A 125 4.02 -14.23 -3.59
C ALA A 125 3.41 -12.90 -4.01
N ILE A 126 2.22 -12.95 -4.59
CA ILE A 126 1.39 -11.79 -4.87
C ILE A 126 0.51 -11.60 -3.65
N VAL A 127 0.67 -10.46 -2.97
CA VAL A 127 -0.08 -10.16 -1.76
C VAL A 127 -1.01 -8.99 -2.04
N THR A 128 -2.28 -9.15 -1.71
CA THR A 128 -3.24 -8.06 -1.75
C THR A 128 -3.56 -7.61 -0.34
N VAL A 129 -3.62 -6.30 -0.14
CA VAL A 129 -4.08 -5.70 1.11
C VAL A 129 -5.47 -5.13 0.85
N LYS A 130 -6.47 -5.70 1.51
CA LYS A 130 -7.83 -5.19 1.46
C LYS A 130 -7.94 -4.02 2.43
N ILE A 131 -8.15 -2.83 1.90
CA ILE A 131 -8.10 -1.60 2.68
C ILE A 131 -9.43 -1.39 3.39
N SER A 132 -9.37 -1.15 4.69
CA SER A 132 -10.54 -0.78 5.51
C SER A 132 -10.63 0.73 5.71
N SER A 133 -9.50 1.44 5.75
CA SER A 133 -9.53 2.89 5.91
C SER A 133 -8.24 3.52 5.41
N TYR A 134 -8.36 4.79 5.03
CA TYR A 134 -7.23 5.68 4.72
C TYR A 134 -7.26 6.86 5.68
N LEU A 135 -6.10 7.20 6.23
CA LEU A 135 -5.92 8.39 7.04
C LEU A 135 -4.94 9.30 6.31
N LEU A 136 -5.42 10.41 5.78
CA LEU A 136 -4.64 11.37 4.99
C LEU A 136 -4.28 12.57 5.85
N VAL A 137 -2.99 12.90 5.87
CA VAL A 137 -2.48 14.10 6.53
C VAL A 137 -1.86 14.99 5.48
N SER A 138 -2.31 16.25 5.41
CA SER A 138 -1.83 17.23 4.45
C SER A 138 -1.76 18.60 5.09
N ARG A 139 -0.97 19.49 4.48
CA ARG A 139 -0.87 20.91 4.87
C ARG A 139 -0.71 21.09 6.37
N PHE A 140 0.23 20.36 6.97
CA PHE A 140 0.52 20.47 8.40
C PHE A 140 -0.77 20.39 9.25
N GLU A 141 -1.12 19.20 9.72
CA GLU A 141 -2.22 18.90 10.64
C GLU A 141 -3.62 18.79 10.02
N GLN A 142 -3.82 19.00 8.72
CA GLN A 142 -5.11 18.65 8.12
C GLN A 142 -5.25 17.15 8.01
N VAL A 143 -6.25 16.57 8.69
CA VAL A 143 -6.46 15.12 8.74
C VAL A 143 -7.82 14.78 8.14
N LEU A 144 -7.83 13.89 7.14
CA LEU A 144 -9.05 13.32 6.56
C LEU A 144 -9.01 11.81 6.73
N GLU A 145 -10.11 11.23 7.17
CA GLU A 145 -10.25 9.78 7.29
C GLU A 145 -11.38 9.30 6.38
N TRP A 146 -11.09 8.26 5.59
CA TRP A 146 -12.07 7.59 4.76
C TRP A 146 -12.16 6.12 5.18
N ARG A 147 -13.28 5.75 5.75
CA ARG A 147 -13.59 4.36 6.08
C ARG A 147 -14.33 3.74 4.92
N ILE A 148 -13.74 2.70 4.34
CA ILE A 148 -14.34 2.04 3.18
C ILE A 148 -15.40 1.07 3.69
N GLY A 149 -16.62 1.24 3.21
CA GLY A 149 -17.71 0.36 3.54
C GLY A 149 -17.57 -1.03 2.90
N PRO A 150 -18.36 -2.01 3.37
CA PRO A 150 -18.32 -3.37 2.83
C PRO A 150 -18.73 -3.45 1.37
#